data_ec5ae8d3e9dc60e072621373526fda52
#
_entry.id   ec5ae8d3e9dc60e072621373526fda52
#
_cell.length_a   1.000
_cell.length_b   1.000
_cell.length_c   1.000
_cell.angle_alpha   90.00
_cell.angle_beta   90.00
_cell.angle_gamma   90.00
#
_symmetry.space_group_name_H-M   'P 1'
#
loop_
_entity.id
_entity.type
_entity.pdbx_description
1 polymer ?
#
loop_
_entity_poly.entity_id
_entity_poly.type
_entity_poly.pdbx_seq_one_letter_code
_entity_poly.pdbx_strand_id
1 'polypeptide(L)'
;RFPVGKRAGRPSIRQETINRLMVRAARRGQRVVRLKCGDPFVLGRGGEEALALVSAGVAFEVVPGVTSAVAAAALAGIPVTHRGLAAGFVVVSGHAATAYGPVLDSLAPHSLTVVVLMGLGSRAAVASRLLARGWSPLTPAAVVLGASTDAAHAWTGTLGALATADVNAAPRGREADPPDERRRIHFADADDAPGTIVVGAVVSLAAVLGRAAETDDSAVAVGAAR
;
A
#
# COMPACT_ATOMS: atom_id res chain seq x y z
N ARG A 1 -7.84 17.46 18.08
CA ARG A 1 -7.19 16.36 17.37
C ARG A 1 -6.18 15.67 18.28
N PHE A 2 -6.16 14.34 18.30
CA PHE A 2 -5.24 13.55 19.11
C PHE A 2 -4.46 12.61 18.18
N PRO A 3 -3.15 12.82 17.96
CA PRO A 3 -2.37 12.00 17.05
C PRO A 3 -2.08 10.63 17.65
N VAL A 4 -2.50 9.56 16.97
CA VAL A 4 -2.25 8.16 17.36
C VAL A 4 -1.55 7.37 16.24
N GLY A 5 -1.06 8.10 15.22
CA GLY A 5 -0.40 7.51 14.07
C GLY A 5 0.83 6.71 14.45
N LYS A 6 1.05 5.60 13.75
CA LYS A 6 2.23 4.74 13.89
C LYS A 6 3.17 5.01 12.72
N ARG A 7 4.47 5.20 13.00
CA ARG A 7 5.52 5.30 11.99
C ARG A 7 6.56 4.22 12.24
N ALA A 8 7.11 3.67 11.17
CA ALA A 8 8.20 2.71 11.27
C ALA A 8 9.38 3.33 12.03
N GLY A 9 10.04 2.55 12.88
CA GLY A 9 11.21 3.01 13.63
C GLY A 9 10.95 4.02 14.77
N ARG A 10 9.69 4.43 14.99
CA ARG A 10 9.35 5.39 16.08
C ARG A 10 8.47 4.75 17.16
N PRO A 11 8.58 5.19 18.43
CA PRO A 11 7.67 4.77 19.48
C PRO A 11 6.23 5.01 19.08
N SER A 12 5.37 4.02 19.24
CA SER A 12 3.97 4.11 18.84
C SER A 12 3.05 3.83 20.02
N ILE A 13 1.88 4.49 20.04
CA ILE A 13 0.84 4.24 21.03
C ILE A 13 0.33 2.80 20.87
N ARG A 14 0.21 2.06 21.96
CA ARG A 14 -0.34 0.71 21.98
C ARG A 14 -1.79 0.70 21.51
N GLN A 15 -2.20 -0.36 20.81
CA GLN A 15 -3.58 -0.45 20.28
C GLN A 15 -4.63 -0.40 21.38
N GLU A 16 -4.37 -1.05 22.50
CA GLU A 16 -5.27 -1.05 23.66
C GLU A 16 -5.49 0.36 24.21
N THR A 17 -4.46 1.21 24.13
CA THR A 17 -4.59 2.62 24.55
C THR A 17 -5.45 3.41 23.58
N ILE A 18 -5.30 3.20 22.27
CA ILE A 18 -6.16 3.81 21.24
C ILE A 18 -7.61 3.40 21.46
N ASN A 19 -7.86 2.10 21.66
CA ASN A 19 -9.20 1.57 21.90
C ASN A 19 -9.83 2.21 23.15
N ARG A 20 -9.08 2.27 24.27
CA ARG A 20 -9.54 2.91 25.51
C ARG A 20 -9.87 4.39 25.33
N LEU A 21 -9.06 5.13 24.56
CA LEU A 21 -9.30 6.55 24.28
C LEU A 21 -10.61 6.76 23.53
N MET A 22 -10.88 5.96 22.51
CA MET A 22 -12.13 6.04 21.72
C MET A 22 -13.35 5.74 22.59
N VAL A 23 -13.33 4.62 23.33
CA VAL A 23 -14.42 4.21 24.22
C VAL A 23 -14.67 5.27 25.30
N ARG A 24 -13.60 5.79 25.93
CA ARG A 24 -13.73 6.81 26.96
C ARG A 24 -14.34 8.11 26.43
N ALA A 25 -13.94 8.54 25.24
CA ALA A 25 -14.50 9.75 24.61
C ALA A 25 -15.97 9.56 24.25
N ALA A 26 -16.34 8.42 23.64
CA ALA A 26 -17.72 8.10 23.29
C ALA A 26 -18.63 8.03 24.53
N ARG A 27 -18.19 7.39 25.62
CA ARG A 27 -18.94 7.30 26.89
C ARG A 27 -19.15 8.66 27.57
N ARG A 28 -18.38 9.69 27.18
CA ARG A 28 -18.58 11.08 27.63
C ARG A 28 -19.54 11.85 26.72
N GLY A 29 -20.24 11.17 25.79
CA GLY A 29 -21.14 11.78 24.82
C GLY A 29 -20.44 12.52 23.68
N GLN A 30 -19.12 12.32 23.49
CA GLN A 30 -18.39 12.98 22.42
C GLN A 30 -18.56 12.22 21.11
N ARG A 31 -18.71 12.97 19.99
CA ARG A 31 -18.60 12.39 18.65
C ARG A 31 -17.13 12.13 18.32
N VAL A 32 -16.78 10.87 18.17
CA VAL A 32 -15.39 10.43 17.90
C VAL A 32 -15.23 10.09 16.42
N VAL A 33 -14.28 10.71 15.75
CA VAL A 33 -13.90 10.37 14.38
C VAL A 33 -12.49 9.77 14.41
N ARG A 34 -12.37 8.49 14.07
CA ARG A 34 -11.10 7.77 13.97
C ARG A 34 -10.63 7.81 12.52
N LEU A 35 -9.76 8.77 12.19
CA LEU A 35 -9.13 8.85 10.85
C LEU A 35 -8.05 7.79 10.70
N LYS A 36 -8.06 7.12 9.55
CA LYS A 36 -7.11 6.08 9.15
C LYS A 36 -6.66 6.32 7.70
N CYS A 37 -5.46 5.90 7.37
CA CYS A 37 -5.00 5.89 5.98
C CYS A 37 -5.58 4.66 5.26
N GLY A 38 -5.92 4.81 4.00
CA GLY A 38 -6.47 3.73 3.19
C GLY A 38 -7.84 3.26 3.68
N ASP A 39 -8.09 1.97 3.63
CA ASP A 39 -9.30 1.34 4.15
C ASP A 39 -9.12 0.90 5.61
N PRO A 40 -10.07 1.16 6.51
CA PRO A 40 -9.96 0.82 7.93
C PRO A 40 -9.77 -0.68 8.19
N PHE A 41 -10.31 -1.55 7.33
CA PHE A 41 -10.33 -3.01 7.53
C PHE A 41 -9.25 -3.74 6.72
N VAL A 42 -8.52 -3.05 5.83
CA VAL A 42 -7.41 -3.65 5.09
C VAL A 42 -6.09 -3.40 5.82
N LEU A 43 -5.63 -4.38 6.60
CA LEU A 43 -4.39 -4.35 7.40
C LEU A 43 -4.23 -3.12 8.31
N GLY A 44 -5.33 -2.43 8.59
CA GLY A 44 -5.40 -1.19 9.37
C GLY A 44 -5.84 -1.38 10.83
N ARG A 45 -6.02 -2.62 11.29
CA ARG A 45 -6.49 -2.97 12.64
C ARG A 45 -7.88 -2.39 13.01
N GLY A 46 -8.67 -1.97 12.01
CA GLY A 46 -10.02 -1.44 12.24
C GLY A 46 -10.96 -2.46 12.87
N GLY A 47 -10.80 -3.75 12.57
CA GLY A 47 -11.56 -4.82 13.21
C GLY A 47 -11.34 -4.89 14.72
N GLU A 48 -10.10 -4.73 15.19
CA GLU A 48 -9.79 -4.71 16.64
C GLU A 48 -10.41 -3.47 17.32
N GLU A 49 -10.38 -2.32 16.65
CA GLU A 49 -11.00 -1.08 17.11
C GLU A 49 -12.53 -1.23 17.19
N ALA A 50 -13.14 -1.81 16.16
CA ALA A 50 -14.58 -2.10 16.11
C ALA A 50 -15.03 -3.07 17.23
N LEU A 51 -14.30 -4.17 17.42
CA LEU A 51 -14.59 -5.15 18.46
C LEU A 51 -14.51 -4.51 19.87
N ALA A 52 -13.56 -3.61 20.11
CA ALA A 52 -13.47 -2.90 21.38
C ALA A 52 -14.68 -1.97 21.63
N LEU A 53 -15.20 -1.32 20.57
CA LEU A 53 -16.41 -0.49 20.65
C LEU A 53 -17.65 -1.34 20.91
N VAL A 54 -17.82 -2.46 20.19
CA VAL A 54 -18.92 -3.42 20.42
C VAL A 54 -18.92 -3.90 21.87
N SER A 55 -17.76 -4.36 22.36
CA SER A 55 -17.61 -4.84 23.73
C SER A 55 -17.92 -3.77 24.79
N ALA A 56 -17.78 -2.50 24.42
CA ALA A 56 -18.09 -1.37 25.31
C ALA A 56 -19.53 -0.85 25.17
N GLY A 57 -20.36 -1.44 24.30
CA GLY A 57 -21.72 -0.99 24.00
C GLY A 57 -21.77 0.36 23.25
N VAL A 58 -20.72 0.73 22.52
CA VAL A 58 -20.64 1.98 21.77
C VAL A 58 -21.04 1.72 20.31
N ALA A 59 -22.08 2.41 19.86
CA ALA A 59 -22.48 2.40 18.46
C ALA A 59 -21.42 3.08 17.58
N PHE A 60 -21.18 2.55 16.40
CA PHE A 60 -20.23 3.10 15.43
C PHE A 60 -20.65 2.77 14.00
N GLU A 61 -20.10 3.49 13.06
CA GLU A 61 -20.16 3.20 11.62
C GLU A 61 -18.75 3.11 11.06
N VAL A 62 -18.58 2.39 9.97
CA VAL A 62 -17.33 2.28 9.22
C VAL A 62 -17.53 2.94 7.86
N VAL A 63 -16.70 3.93 7.57
CA VAL A 63 -16.63 4.54 6.24
C VAL A 63 -15.49 3.88 5.49
N PRO A 64 -15.75 3.12 4.40
CA PRO A 64 -14.71 2.53 3.58
C PRO A 64 -13.79 3.57 2.97
N GLY A 65 -12.56 3.19 2.70
CA GLY A 65 -11.57 4.02 2.02
C GLY A 65 -10.84 3.26 0.93
N VAL A 66 -10.02 3.96 0.15
CA VAL A 66 -9.25 3.33 -0.92
C VAL A 66 -7.94 2.82 -0.33
N THR A 67 -7.78 1.51 -0.26
CA THR A 67 -6.56 0.88 0.24
C THR A 67 -5.38 1.10 -0.71
N SER A 68 -4.20 1.36 -0.16
CA SER A 68 -2.95 1.45 -0.93
C SER A 68 -2.59 0.14 -1.66
N ALA A 69 -3.15 -0.99 -1.24
CA ALA A 69 -3.00 -2.25 -1.98
C ALA A 69 -3.50 -2.18 -3.43
N VAL A 70 -4.48 -1.31 -3.70
CA VAL A 70 -5.00 -1.06 -5.05
C VAL A 70 -4.55 0.31 -5.55
N ALA A 71 -4.69 1.35 -4.71
CA ALA A 71 -4.44 2.72 -5.12
C ALA A 71 -2.98 2.96 -5.54
N ALA A 72 -2.01 2.44 -4.78
CA ALA A 72 -0.60 2.65 -5.10
C ALA A 72 -0.22 2.02 -6.45
N ALA A 73 -0.68 0.79 -6.70
CA ALA A 73 -0.45 0.12 -7.98
C ALA A 73 -1.12 0.90 -9.14
N ALA A 74 -2.38 1.30 -8.98
CA ALA A 74 -3.12 2.04 -10.00
C ALA A 74 -2.46 3.37 -10.37
N LEU A 75 -2.01 4.15 -9.36
CA LEU A 75 -1.29 5.41 -9.56
C LEU A 75 0.06 5.24 -10.26
N ALA A 76 0.64 4.04 -10.22
CA ALA A 76 1.84 3.68 -10.96
C ALA A 76 1.55 3.03 -12.33
N GLY A 77 0.30 3.06 -12.81
CA GLY A 77 -0.11 2.41 -14.05
C GLY A 77 -0.09 0.87 -14.01
N ILE A 78 -0.21 0.28 -12.81
CA ILE A 78 -0.21 -1.17 -12.59
C ILE A 78 -1.60 -1.62 -12.17
N PRO A 79 -2.41 -2.23 -13.05
CA PRO A 79 -3.66 -2.86 -12.63
C PRO A 79 -3.35 -4.11 -11.81
N VAL A 80 -3.96 -4.27 -10.63
CA VAL A 80 -3.72 -5.48 -9.78
C VAL A 80 -4.35 -6.75 -10.36
N THR A 81 -5.27 -6.61 -11.32
CA THR A 81 -5.85 -7.70 -12.13
C THR A 81 -5.91 -7.29 -13.58
N HIS A 82 -5.75 -8.25 -14.50
CA HIS A 82 -5.88 -8.02 -15.94
C HIS A 82 -6.25 -9.33 -16.64
N ARG A 83 -7.21 -9.28 -17.56
CA ARG A 83 -7.62 -10.46 -18.33
C ARG A 83 -6.41 -11.02 -19.10
N GLY A 84 -6.15 -12.31 -18.89
CA GLY A 84 -5.01 -13.00 -19.53
C GLY A 84 -3.67 -12.89 -18.79
N LEU A 85 -3.55 -12.04 -17.76
CA LEU A 85 -2.33 -11.92 -16.95
C LEU A 85 -2.55 -12.34 -15.49
N ALA A 86 -3.59 -11.85 -14.85
CA ALA A 86 -3.91 -12.22 -13.47
C ALA A 86 -5.41 -12.07 -13.21
N ALA A 87 -6.09 -13.16 -12.88
CA ALA A 87 -7.52 -13.19 -12.58
C ALA A 87 -7.83 -12.70 -11.15
N GLY A 88 -6.82 -12.58 -10.31
CA GLY A 88 -6.98 -12.15 -8.92
C GLY A 88 -5.68 -11.61 -8.36
N PHE A 89 -5.76 -11.11 -7.14
CA PHE A 89 -4.60 -10.65 -6.39
C PHE A 89 -4.72 -11.02 -4.92
N VAL A 90 -3.58 -11.14 -4.26
CA VAL A 90 -3.49 -11.36 -2.81
C VAL A 90 -2.79 -10.18 -2.16
N VAL A 91 -3.30 -9.75 -1.01
CA VAL A 91 -2.70 -8.67 -0.19
C VAL A 91 -2.16 -9.28 1.09
N VAL A 92 -0.89 -9.05 1.37
CA VAL A 92 -0.23 -9.53 2.59
C VAL A 92 0.47 -8.39 3.33
N SER A 93 0.59 -8.55 4.66
CA SER A 93 1.40 -7.66 5.49
C SER A 93 2.84 -8.14 5.52
N GLY A 94 3.77 -7.35 5.02
CA GLY A 94 5.21 -7.64 5.08
C GLY A 94 5.85 -7.40 6.45
N HIS A 95 5.05 -7.01 7.47
CA HIS A 95 5.55 -6.65 8.79
C HIS A 95 6.26 -7.81 9.52
N ALA A 96 5.78 -9.04 9.37
CA ALA A 96 6.36 -10.21 10.00
C ALA A 96 6.29 -11.44 9.08
N ALA A 97 7.35 -12.26 9.06
CA ALA A 97 7.40 -13.47 8.24
C ALA A 97 6.28 -14.48 8.60
N THR A 98 5.85 -14.50 9.84
CA THR A 98 4.71 -15.31 10.31
C THR A 98 3.37 -14.88 9.71
N ALA A 99 3.25 -13.62 9.25
CA ALA A 99 2.03 -13.11 8.64
C ALA A 99 1.96 -13.44 7.14
N TYR A 100 3.02 -13.15 6.38
CA TYR A 100 3.00 -13.37 4.93
C TYR A 100 3.49 -14.77 4.51
N GLY A 101 4.30 -15.41 5.32
CA GLY A 101 4.95 -16.67 4.96
C GLY A 101 3.97 -17.77 4.55
N PRO A 102 3.04 -18.18 5.42
CA PRO A 102 2.08 -19.24 5.09
C PRO A 102 1.25 -18.93 3.84
N VAL A 103 0.90 -17.64 3.63
CA VAL A 103 0.15 -17.23 2.44
C VAL A 103 1.00 -17.39 1.19
N LEU A 104 2.22 -16.84 1.18
CA LEU A 104 3.10 -16.92 0.01
C LEU A 104 3.50 -18.37 -0.32
N ASP A 105 3.65 -19.22 0.70
CA ASP A 105 3.97 -20.64 0.51
C ASP A 105 2.82 -21.45 -0.13
N SER A 106 1.58 -21.00 0.04
CA SER A 106 0.40 -21.66 -0.54
C SER A 106 0.10 -21.25 -1.98
N LEU A 107 0.75 -20.18 -2.49
CA LEU A 107 0.50 -19.69 -3.83
C LEU A 107 1.20 -20.54 -4.88
N ALA A 108 0.46 -20.97 -5.90
CA ALA A 108 1.05 -21.50 -7.11
C ALA A 108 1.80 -20.34 -7.85
N PRO A 109 2.99 -20.62 -8.41
CA PRO A 109 3.73 -19.60 -9.17
C PRO A 109 2.87 -18.95 -10.26
N HIS A 110 2.93 -17.63 -10.36
CA HIS A 110 2.24 -16.81 -11.37
C HIS A 110 0.70 -16.88 -11.38
N SER A 111 0.07 -17.50 -10.36
CA SER A 111 -1.40 -17.66 -10.30
C SER A 111 -2.12 -16.35 -10.01
N LEU A 112 -1.51 -15.46 -9.24
CA LEU A 112 -2.10 -14.22 -8.75
C LEU A 112 -1.05 -13.09 -8.75
N THR A 113 -1.53 -11.85 -8.76
CA THR A 113 -0.67 -10.72 -8.39
C THR A 113 -0.48 -10.69 -6.88
N VAL A 114 0.76 -10.58 -6.42
CA VAL A 114 1.09 -10.44 -5.00
C VAL A 114 1.31 -8.96 -4.67
N VAL A 115 0.55 -8.44 -3.71
CA VAL A 115 0.69 -7.07 -3.20
C VAL A 115 1.12 -7.13 -1.74
N VAL A 116 2.25 -6.50 -1.40
CA VAL A 116 2.78 -6.50 -0.04
C VAL A 116 2.74 -5.08 0.52
N LEU A 117 1.95 -4.88 1.57
CA LEU A 117 1.95 -3.64 2.35
C LEU A 117 2.90 -3.77 3.53
N MET A 118 3.49 -2.64 3.97
CA MET A 118 4.45 -2.62 5.10
C MET A 118 5.65 -3.57 4.90
N GLY A 119 6.07 -3.77 3.64
CA GLY A 119 7.03 -4.79 3.26
C GLY A 119 8.39 -4.28 2.79
N LEU A 120 8.68 -2.97 2.82
CA LEU A 120 9.95 -2.44 2.30
C LEU A 120 11.17 -3.07 2.96
N GLY A 121 11.18 -3.17 4.29
CA GLY A 121 12.27 -3.81 5.03
C GLY A 121 12.35 -5.32 4.86
N SER A 122 11.27 -5.98 4.48
CA SER A 122 11.21 -7.44 4.27
C SER A 122 11.25 -7.85 2.79
N ARG A 123 11.46 -6.90 1.85
CA ARG A 123 11.38 -7.17 0.40
C ARG A 123 12.34 -8.30 -0.05
N ALA A 124 13.54 -8.35 0.51
CA ALA A 124 14.49 -9.41 0.22
C ALA A 124 13.98 -10.79 0.66
N ALA A 125 13.41 -10.88 1.87
CA ALA A 125 12.84 -12.12 2.39
C ALA A 125 11.59 -12.56 1.60
N VAL A 126 10.74 -11.62 1.20
CA VAL A 126 9.57 -11.88 0.32
C VAL A 126 10.04 -12.40 -1.03
N ALA A 127 11.02 -11.74 -1.67
CA ALA A 127 11.56 -12.16 -2.96
C ALA A 127 12.17 -13.58 -2.87
N SER A 128 13.03 -13.82 -1.89
CA SER A 128 13.65 -15.12 -1.66
C SER A 128 12.61 -16.22 -1.46
N ARG A 129 11.54 -15.94 -0.74
CA ARG A 129 10.47 -16.91 -0.48
C ARG A 129 9.69 -17.27 -1.73
N LEU A 130 9.31 -16.29 -2.54
CA LEU A 130 8.63 -16.55 -3.83
C LEU A 130 9.54 -17.33 -4.79
N LEU A 131 10.82 -16.97 -4.89
CA LEU A 131 11.80 -17.71 -5.69
C LEU A 131 11.95 -19.16 -5.24
N ALA A 132 12.05 -19.41 -3.94
CA ALA A 132 12.10 -20.76 -3.36
C ALA A 132 10.83 -21.59 -3.64
N ARG A 133 9.69 -20.93 -3.91
CA ARG A 133 8.43 -21.56 -4.30
C ARG A 133 8.27 -21.72 -5.82
N GLY A 134 9.33 -21.51 -6.60
CA GLY A 134 9.35 -21.72 -8.03
C GLY A 134 8.88 -20.54 -8.88
N TRP A 135 8.73 -19.35 -8.28
CA TRP A 135 8.48 -18.15 -9.09
C TRP A 135 9.73 -17.81 -9.90
N SER A 136 9.55 -17.44 -11.17
CA SER A 136 10.67 -17.07 -12.05
C SER A 136 11.37 -15.81 -11.51
N PRO A 137 12.71 -15.77 -11.51
CA PRO A 137 13.46 -14.55 -11.18
C PRO A 137 13.16 -13.41 -12.17
N LEU A 138 12.65 -13.70 -13.36
CA LEU A 138 12.24 -12.72 -14.37
C LEU A 138 10.81 -12.22 -14.18
N THR A 139 10.07 -12.73 -13.16
CA THR A 139 8.72 -12.22 -12.85
C THR A 139 8.77 -10.72 -12.62
N PRO A 140 7.94 -9.92 -13.33
CA PRO A 140 7.90 -8.47 -13.14
C PRO A 140 7.56 -8.10 -11.69
N ALA A 141 8.26 -7.10 -11.17
CA ALA A 141 8.07 -6.60 -9.82
C ALA A 141 8.19 -5.06 -9.79
N ALA A 142 7.45 -4.44 -8.89
CA ALA A 142 7.49 -3.00 -8.67
C ALA A 142 7.49 -2.67 -7.18
N VAL A 143 8.05 -1.51 -6.84
CA VAL A 143 7.91 -0.87 -5.53
C VAL A 143 7.42 0.54 -5.76
N VAL A 144 6.23 0.85 -5.27
CA VAL A 144 5.63 2.18 -5.37
C VAL A 144 5.79 2.89 -4.04
N LEU A 145 6.50 3.99 -4.02
CA LEU A 145 6.81 4.80 -2.84
C LEU A 145 6.00 6.09 -2.85
N GLY A 146 5.55 6.52 -1.68
CA GLY A 146 4.88 7.81 -1.49
C GLY A 146 3.64 8.02 -2.37
N ALA A 147 2.94 6.96 -2.78
CA ALA A 147 1.77 7.06 -3.65
C ALA A 147 0.80 8.15 -3.19
N SER A 148 0.26 8.95 -4.13
CA SER A 148 -0.60 10.11 -3.92
C SER A 148 0.07 11.33 -3.24
N THR A 149 1.39 11.41 -3.25
CA THR A 149 2.16 12.57 -2.77
C THR A 149 3.06 13.11 -3.88
N ASP A 150 3.59 14.32 -3.71
CA ASP A 150 4.52 14.94 -4.68
C ASP A 150 5.85 14.18 -4.79
N ALA A 151 6.20 13.38 -3.76
CA ALA A 151 7.38 12.50 -3.75
C ALA A 151 7.07 11.09 -4.30
N ALA A 152 5.90 10.89 -4.92
CA ALA A 152 5.53 9.58 -5.45
C ALA A 152 6.46 9.15 -6.57
N HIS A 153 7.01 7.96 -6.45
CA HIS A 153 7.77 7.34 -7.53
C HIS A 153 7.66 5.81 -7.47
N ALA A 154 7.98 5.15 -8.58
CA ALA A 154 7.94 3.71 -8.67
C ALA A 154 9.26 3.16 -9.24
N TRP A 155 9.83 2.21 -8.54
CA TRP A 155 10.83 1.31 -9.11
C TRP A 155 10.12 0.15 -9.82
N THR A 156 10.55 -0.18 -11.03
CA THR A 156 10.10 -1.36 -11.77
C THR A 156 11.28 -2.21 -12.19
N GLY A 157 11.14 -3.52 -12.11
CA GLY A 157 12.18 -4.47 -12.44
C GLY A 157 11.69 -5.90 -12.38
N THR A 158 12.51 -6.81 -11.87
CA THR A 158 12.17 -8.23 -11.72
C THR A 158 12.22 -8.70 -10.29
N LEU A 159 11.57 -9.83 -10.01
CA LEU A 159 11.58 -10.47 -8.69
C LEU A 159 13.02 -10.80 -8.23
N GLY A 160 13.89 -11.24 -9.16
CA GLY A 160 15.30 -11.50 -8.85
C GLY A 160 16.07 -10.26 -8.44
N ALA A 161 15.75 -9.09 -8.99
CA ALA A 161 16.38 -7.83 -8.66
C ALA A 161 15.77 -7.15 -7.41
N LEU A 162 14.55 -7.51 -7.01
CA LEU A 162 13.80 -6.83 -5.95
C LEU A 162 14.56 -6.77 -4.61
N ALA A 163 15.32 -7.81 -4.28
CA ALA A 163 16.04 -7.91 -3.02
C ALA A 163 17.13 -6.84 -2.85
N THR A 164 17.85 -6.52 -3.94
CA THR A 164 19.02 -5.64 -3.95
C THR A 164 18.75 -4.29 -4.61
N ALA A 165 17.54 -4.07 -5.12
CA ALA A 165 17.19 -2.85 -5.82
C ALA A 165 17.34 -1.61 -4.92
N ASP A 166 17.92 -0.56 -5.47
CA ASP A 166 17.82 0.78 -4.90
C ASP A 166 16.46 1.37 -5.28
N VAL A 167 15.47 1.11 -4.43
CA VAL A 167 14.09 1.53 -4.67
C VAL A 167 13.86 3.01 -4.36
N ASN A 168 14.81 3.68 -3.68
CA ASN A 168 14.76 5.09 -3.35
C ASN A 168 15.39 5.97 -4.45
N ALA A 169 16.14 5.37 -5.39
CA ALA A 169 16.68 6.12 -6.51
C ALA A 169 15.53 6.67 -7.36
N ALA A 170 15.41 8.00 -7.37
CA ALA A 170 14.45 8.67 -8.26
C ALA A 170 14.75 8.30 -9.73
N PRO A 171 13.73 8.06 -10.57
CA PRO A 171 13.94 7.82 -11.98
C PRO A 171 14.71 8.99 -12.59
N ARG A 172 15.81 8.69 -13.29
CA ARG A 172 16.60 9.70 -13.98
C ARG A 172 15.74 10.32 -15.07
N GLY A 173 15.43 11.63 -14.98
CA GLY A 173 14.82 12.38 -16.08
C GLY A 173 13.48 13.05 -15.81
N ARG A 174 12.95 13.06 -14.58
CA ARG A 174 11.84 13.97 -14.25
C ARG A 174 12.40 15.28 -13.70
N GLU A 175 12.26 16.37 -14.46
CA GLU A 175 12.13 17.69 -13.85
C GLU A 175 10.83 17.65 -13.05
N ALA A 176 10.93 17.84 -11.74
CA ALA A 176 9.77 17.90 -10.89
C ALA A 176 8.96 19.15 -11.26
N ASP A 177 7.70 18.99 -11.64
CA ASP A 177 6.77 20.11 -11.69
C ASP A 177 6.80 20.89 -10.36
N PRO A 178 6.65 22.22 -10.39
CA PRO A 178 6.64 23.01 -9.17
C PRO A 178 5.50 22.51 -8.26
N PRO A 179 5.78 22.23 -6.98
CA PRO A 179 4.83 21.58 -6.08
C PRO A 179 3.57 22.44 -5.89
N ASP A 180 2.40 21.87 -6.14
CA ASP A 180 1.12 22.48 -5.76
C ASP A 180 1.03 22.56 -4.23
N GLU A 181 1.13 23.74 -3.67
CA GLU A 181 1.10 24.00 -2.23
C GLU A 181 -0.17 23.46 -1.52
N ARG A 182 -1.24 23.21 -2.26
CA ARG A 182 -2.52 22.70 -1.74
C ARG A 182 -2.54 21.18 -1.52
N ARG A 183 -1.57 20.43 -2.09
CA ARG A 183 -1.47 18.97 -2.02
C ARG A 183 -0.41 18.45 -1.06
N ARG A 184 0.27 19.31 -0.29
CA ARG A 184 1.40 18.92 0.56
C ARG A 184 1.01 17.99 1.71
N ILE A 185 1.16 16.69 1.50
CA ILE A 185 1.43 15.76 2.59
C ILE A 185 2.94 15.62 2.67
N HIS A 186 3.56 16.37 3.58
CA HIS A 186 5.00 16.25 3.80
C HIS A 186 5.31 14.97 4.57
N PHE A 187 6.04 14.05 3.96
CA PHE A 187 6.87 13.11 4.70
C PHE A 187 8.17 13.84 5.03
N ALA A 188 8.60 13.81 6.29
CA ALA A 188 9.74 14.58 6.77
C ALA A 188 11.06 14.19 6.09
N ASP A 189 11.15 12.94 5.59
CA ASP A 189 12.29 12.38 4.88
C ASP A 189 11.80 11.42 3.79
N ALA A 190 12.48 11.36 2.64
CA ALA A 190 12.19 10.42 1.55
C ALA A 190 12.27 8.94 2.03
N ASP A 191 13.12 8.66 3.02
CA ASP A 191 13.28 7.34 3.64
C ASP A 191 12.07 6.92 4.50
N ASP A 192 11.22 7.85 4.91
CA ASP A 192 9.99 7.59 5.69
C ASP A 192 8.75 7.35 4.80
N ALA A 193 8.89 7.42 3.46
CA ALA A 193 7.77 7.24 2.55
C ALA A 193 7.23 5.81 2.60
N PRO A 194 5.91 5.62 2.79
CA PRO A 194 5.31 4.29 2.76
C PRO A 194 5.42 3.68 1.37
N GLY A 195 5.75 2.40 1.30
CA GLY A 195 5.88 1.68 0.04
C GLY A 195 4.95 0.48 -0.08
N THR A 196 4.53 0.22 -1.31
CA THR A 196 3.76 -0.94 -1.72
C THR A 196 4.57 -1.75 -2.72
N ILE A 197 4.77 -3.04 -2.44
CA ILE A 197 5.42 -3.96 -3.37
C ILE A 197 4.36 -4.67 -4.19
N VAL A 198 4.57 -4.79 -5.51
CA VAL A 198 3.68 -5.53 -6.42
C VAL A 198 4.53 -6.52 -7.20
N VAL A 199 4.15 -7.80 -7.21
CA VAL A 199 4.83 -8.86 -7.95
C VAL A 199 3.83 -9.60 -8.82
N GLY A 200 4.11 -9.71 -10.11
CA GLY A 200 3.27 -10.42 -11.07
C GLY A 200 3.34 -9.84 -12.48
N ALA A 201 2.82 -10.58 -13.45
CA ALA A 201 2.85 -10.22 -14.86
C ALA A 201 2.22 -8.84 -15.16
N VAL A 202 1.25 -8.41 -14.37
CA VAL A 202 0.58 -7.10 -14.52
C VAL A 202 1.51 -5.90 -14.42
N VAL A 203 2.65 -6.04 -13.73
CA VAL A 203 3.64 -4.97 -13.59
C VAL A 203 4.24 -4.56 -14.93
N SER A 204 4.29 -5.45 -15.93
CA SER A 204 4.76 -5.12 -17.26
C SER A 204 3.91 -4.05 -17.97
N LEU A 205 2.67 -3.88 -17.56
CA LEU A 205 1.77 -2.87 -18.12
C LEU A 205 2.13 -1.44 -17.70
N ALA A 206 2.88 -1.26 -16.62
CA ALA A 206 3.30 0.07 -16.16
C ALA A 206 4.06 0.86 -17.24
N ALA A 207 4.89 0.19 -18.05
CA ALA A 207 5.66 0.84 -19.12
C ALA A 207 4.76 1.39 -20.24
N VAL A 208 3.59 0.82 -20.44
CA VAL A 208 2.62 1.25 -21.46
C VAL A 208 1.65 2.28 -20.89
N LEU A 209 1.05 1.98 -19.74
CA LEU A 209 0.02 2.81 -19.13
C LEU A 209 0.59 4.08 -18.49
N GLY A 210 1.80 4.02 -17.93
CA GLY A 210 2.48 5.17 -17.35
C GLY A 210 2.85 6.22 -18.41
N ARG A 211 3.29 5.80 -19.60
CA ARG A 211 3.59 6.72 -20.72
C ARG A 211 2.35 7.40 -21.28
N ALA A 212 1.21 6.71 -21.30
CA ALA A 212 -0.04 7.30 -21.78
C ALA A 212 -0.54 8.45 -20.89
N ALA A 213 -0.22 8.42 -19.61
CA ALA A 213 -0.54 9.50 -18.67
C ALA A 213 0.37 10.74 -18.84
N GLU A 214 1.55 10.58 -19.45
CA GLU A 214 2.53 11.66 -19.65
C GLU A 214 2.31 12.44 -20.97
N THR A 215 1.53 11.89 -21.92
CA THR A 215 1.39 12.49 -23.27
C THR A 215 0.16 13.35 -23.45
N ASP A 216 -0.75 13.43 -22.48
CA ASP A 216 -2.00 14.19 -22.64
C ASP A 216 -2.36 15.01 -21.38
N ASP A 217 -1.75 16.18 -21.28
CA ASP A 217 -2.10 17.21 -20.29
C ASP A 217 -3.42 17.94 -20.65
N SER A 218 -4.11 17.54 -21.74
CA SER A 218 -5.29 18.20 -22.27
C SER A 218 -6.60 17.41 -22.23
N ALA A 219 -6.59 16.12 -21.85
CA ALA A 219 -7.80 15.29 -21.82
C ALA A 219 -8.00 14.58 -20.47
N VAL A 220 -8.72 15.23 -19.55
CA VAL A 220 -9.28 14.54 -18.38
C VAL A 220 -10.49 13.72 -18.82
N ALA A 221 -10.28 12.45 -19.13
CA ALA A 221 -11.38 11.50 -19.33
C ALA A 221 -11.94 11.09 -17.97
N VAL A 222 -13.03 11.73 -17.53
CA VAL A 222 -13.84 11.25 -16.41
C VAL A 222 -14.67 10.07 -16.90
N GLY A 223 -14.18 8.87 -16.65
CA GLY A 223 -14.96 7.66 -16.87
C GLY A 223 -16.07 7.54 -15.84
N ALA A 224 -17.30 7.87 -16.23
CA ALA A 224 -18.47 7.50 -15.44
C ALA A 224 -18.70 6.00 -15.58
N ALA A 225 -18.53 5.24 -14.51
CA ALA A 225 -18.99 3.86 -14.41
C ALA A 225 -20.53 3.87 -14.36
N ARG A 226 -21.18 3.21 -15.32
CA ARG A 226 -22.54 2.73 -15.23
C ARG A 226 -22.55 1.28 -14.74
#